data_6779445146ba3b040ab20e7aa33414fb
#
_entry.id   6779445146ba3b040ab20e7aa33414fb
#
_cell.length_a   1.000
_cell.length_b   1.000
_cell.length_c   1.000
_cell.angle_alpha   90.00
_cell.angle_beta   90.00
_cell.angle_gamma   90.00
#
_symmetry.space_group_name_H-M   'P 1'
#
loop_
_entity.id
_entity.type
_entity.pdbx_description
1 polymer ?
#
loop_
_entity_poly.entity_id
_entity_poly.type
_entity_poly.pdbx_seq_one_letter_code
_entity_poly.pdbx_strand_id
1 'polypeptide(L)'
;MEENFNIHLGKKLRMRRLSLGLTQTKVANAINVTFQQIQKYEKGTNGVSSSRLMQLSNFLKVPVTYFYEDYTASQGTADSAEDLNYSFLIKTFGRLSENQKSKIIQILKNTGSLKETG
;
A
#
# COMPACT_ATOMS: atom_id res chain seq x y z
N MET A 1 18.56 0.05 8.93
CA MET A 1 17.92 -1.03 9.07
C MET A 1 16.80 -1.07 8.20
N GLU A 2 16.46 -2.17 7.65
CA GLU A 2 15.46 -2.23 6.79
C GLU A 2 14.16 -2.39 7.43
N GLU A 3 13.10 -1.89 6.94
CA GLU A 3 11.80 -2.08 7.46
C GLU A 3 11.31 -3.41 7.01
N ASN A 4 10.85 -4.19 7.94
CA ASN A 4 10.28 -5.46 7.63
C ASN A 4 8.98 -5.21 6.90
N PHE A 5 8.66 -6.05 5.95
CA PHE A 5 7.43 -5.88 5.18
C PHE A 5 6.20 -5.92 6.06
N ASN A 6 6.19 -6.76 7.09
CA ASN A 6 5.03 -6.83 7.97
C ASN A 6 4.80 -5.51 8.69
N ILE A 7 5.86 -4.84 9.07
CA ILE A 7 5.73 -3.54 9.71
C ILE A 7 5.20 -2.52 8.72
N HIS A 8 5.72 -2.56 7.51
CA HIS A 8 5.26 -1.63 6.48
C HIS A 8 3.78 -1.84 6.18
N LEU A 9 3.37 -3.11 6.01
CA LEU A 9 1.99 -3.43 5.74
C LEU A 9 1.10 -2.99 6.88
N GLY A 10 1.56 -3.19 8.10
CA GLY A 10 0.79 -2.78 9.27
C GLY A 10 0.56 -1.29 9.32
N LYS A 11 1.56 -0.51 8.94
CA LYS A 11 1.41 0.94 8.90
C LYS A 11 0.41 1.36 7.82
N LYS A 12 0.47 0.72 6.66
CA LYS A 12 -0.47 1.03 5.60
C LYS A 12 -1.90 0.68 6.01
N LEU A 13 -2.05 -0.46 6.65
CA LEU A 13 -3.35 -0.88 7.16
C LEU A 13 -3.91 0.15 8.13
N ARG A 14 -3.08 0.55 9.08
CA ARG A 14 -3.53 1.50 10.09
C ARG A 14 -3.87 2.84 9.46
N MET A 15 -3.05 3.32 8.55
CA MET A 15 -3.30 4.59 7.89
C MET A 15 -4.63 4.58 7.15
N ARG A 16 -4.88 3.51 6.42
CA ARG A 16 -6.13 3.45 5.67
C ARG A 16 -7.33 3.34 6.60
N ARG A 17 -7.20 2.52 7.62
CA ARG A 17 -8.27 2.37 8.60
C ARG A 17 -8.63 3.71 9.23
N LEU A 18 -7.61 4.44 9.67
CA LEU A 18 -7.83 5.73 10.30
C LEU A 18 -8.42 6.75 9.32
N SER A 19 -7.99 6.71 8.07
CA SER A 19 -8.50 7.64 7.09
C SER A 19 -9.98 7.41 6.82
N LEU A 20 -10.46 6.21 7.05
CA LEU A 20 -11.88 5.91 6.86
C LEU A 20 -12.67 6.04 8.16
N GLY A 21 -12.01 6.41 9.24
CA GLY A 21 -12.69 6.56 10.53
C GLY A 21 -13.11 5.24 11.15
N LEU A 22 -12.41 4.16 10.83
CA LEU A 22 -12.82 2.85 11.33
C LEU A 22 -12.02 2.45 12.57
N THR A 23 -12.67 1.69 13.43
CA THR A 23 -11.98 1.14 14.59
C THR A 23 -11.35 -0.19 14.22
N GLN A 24 -10.41 -0.64 15.03
CA GLN A 24 -9.80 -1.95 14.84
C GLN A 24 -10.87 -3.05 14.94
N THR A 25 -11.82 -2.88 15.83
CA THR A 25 -12.90 -3.86 16.00
C THR A 25 -13.76 -3.97 14.75
N LYS A 26 -14.03 -2.84 14.11
CA LYS A 26 -14.82 -2.88 12.89
C LYS A 26 -14.10 -3.63 11.79
N VAL A 27 -12.83 -3.41 11.65
CA VAL A 27 -12.05 -4.11 10.64
C VAL A 27 -11.98 -5.59 10.98
N ALA A 28 -11.79 -5.92 12.26
CA ALA A 28 -11.72 -7.31 12.68
C ALA A 28 -13.00 -8.05 12.34
N ASN A 29 -14.11 -7.43 12.63
CA ASN A 29 -15.40 -8.06 12.35
C ASN A 29 -15.62 -8.24 10.85
N ALA A 30 -15.15 -7.31 10.06
CA ALA A 30 -15.35 -7.38 8.62
C ALA A 30 -14.62 -8.55 7.98
N ILE A 31 -13.48 -8.94 8.50
CA ILE A 31 -12.74 -10.05 7.94
C ILE A 31 -12.72 -11.26 8.86
N ASN A 32 -13.57 -11.21 9.88
CA ASN A 32 -13.78 -12.35 10.76
C ASN A 32 -12.52 -12.80 11.48
N VAL A 33 -11.83 -11.87 12.06
CA VAL A 33 -10.69 -12.16 12.94
C VAL A 33 -10.91 -11.41 14.24
N THR A 34 -10.05 -11.66 15.21
CA THR A 34 -10.19 -10.98 16.50
C THR A 34 -9.58 -9.59 16.44
N PHE A 35 -10.02 -8.76 17.35
CA PHE A 35 -9.47 -7.43 17.51
C PHE A 35 -7.96 -7.50 17.75
N GLN A 36 -7.53 -8.46 18.59
CA GLN A 36 -6.12 -8.63 18.87
C GLN A 36 -5.33 -8.97 17.60
N GLN A 37 -5.95 -9.68 16.69
CA GLN A 37 -5.28 -10.03 15.46
C GLN A 37 -5.04 -8.77 14.60
N ILE A 38 -6.01 -7.87 14.57
CA ILE A 38 -5.82 -6.61 13.85
C ILE A 38 -4.70 -5.81 14.52
N GLN A 39 -4.65 -5.79 15.83
CA GLN A 39 -3.58 -5.10 16.53
C GLN A 39 -2.22 -5.65 16.13
N LYS A 40 -2.12 -6.96 16.02
CA LYS A 40 -0.85 -7.59 15.65
C LYS A 40 -0.48 -7.27 14.20
N TYR A 41 -1.47 -7.25 13.33
CA TYR A 41 -1.20 -6.88 11.94
C TYR A 41 -0.68 -5.43 11.88
N GLU A 42 -1.31 -4.53 12.60
CA GLU A 42 -0.92 -3.12 12.54
C GLU A 42 0.45 -2.87 13.17
N LYS A 43 0.84 -3.70 14.13
CA LYS A 43 2.15 -3.57 14.72
C LYS A 43 3.21 -4.30 13.92
N GLY A 44 2.82 -5.12 12.99
CA GLY A 44 3.77 -5.89 12.19
C GLY A 44 4.34 -7.09 12.90
N THR A 45 3.73 -7.51 14.01
CA THR A 45 4.22 -8.69 14.73
C THR A 45 3.78 -9.98 14.06
N ASN A 46 2.70 -9.92 13.27
CA ASN A 46 2.26 -11.09 12.53
C ASN A 46 2.12 -10.70 11.08
N GLY A 47 2.42 -11.61 10.19
CA GLY A 47 2.18 -11.39 8.78
C GLY A 47 0.71 -11.59 8.45
N VAL A 48 0.30 -11.10 7.30
CA VAL A 48 -1.07 -11.22 6.86
C VAL A 48 -1.08 -12.18 5.68
N SER A 49 -1.91 -13.20 5.72
CA SER A 49 -1.98 -14.15 4.62
C SER A 49 -2.56 -13.46 3.39
N SER A 50 -2.33 -14.03 2.23
CA SER A 50 -2.84 -13.43 1.01
C SER A 50 -4.34 -13.37 1.01
N SER A 51 -5.04 -14.35 1.53
CA SER A 51 -6.48 -14.31 1.55
C SER A 51 -6.99 -13.21 2.49
N ARG A 52 -6.33 -13.02 3.63
CA ARG A 52 -6.72 -11.95 4.53
C ARG A 52 -6.42 -10.59 3.91
N LEU A 53 -5.31 -10.51 3.20
CA LEU A 53 -4.95 -9.26 2.55
C LEU A 53 -5.99 -8.88 1.50
N MET A 54 -6.49 -9.85 0.77
CA MET A 54 -7.53 -9.60 -0.18
C MET A 54 -8.82 -9.14 0.49
N GLN A 55 -9.15 -9.74 1.61
CA GLN A 55 -10.33 -9.32 2.36
C GLN A 55 -10.17 -7.88 2.86
N LEU A 56 -8.99 -7.55 3.35
CA LEU A 56 -8.72 -6.20 3.81
C LEU A 56 -8.81 -5.21 2.65
N SER A 57 -8.23 -5.56 1.51
CA SER A 57 -8.28 -4.69 0.34
C SER A 57 -9.71 -4.40 -0.05
N ASN A 58 -10.53 -5.42 -0.09
CA ASN A 58 -11.92 -5.25 -0.47
C ASN A 58 -12.68 -4.41 0.53
N PHE A 59 -12.50 -4.68 1.81
CA PHE A 59 -13.23 -3.95 2.83
C PHE A 59 -12.78 -2.49 2.90
N LEU A 60 -11.48 -2.27 2.80
CA LEU A 60 -10.94 -0.92 2.92
C LEU A 60 -10.96 -0.14 1.61
N LYS A 61 -11.40 -0.82 0.55
CA LYS A 61 -11.55 -0.20 -0.76
C LYS A 61 -10.26 0.36 -1.33
N VAL A 62 -9.23 -0.45 -1.23
CA VAL A 62 -7.94 -0.13 -1.85
C VAL A 62 -7.49 -1.35 -2.63
N PRO A 63 -6.68 -1.18 -3.64
CA PRO A 63 -6.14 -2.34 -4.33
C PRO A 63 -5.06 -2.98 -3.45
N VAL A 64 -4.78 -4.23 -3.68
CA VAL A 64 -3.75 -4.91 -2.91
C VAL A 64 -2.42 -4.16 -3.02
N THR A 65 -2.16 -3.56 -4.16
CA THR A 65 -0.92 -2.82 -4.36
C THR A 65 -0.74 -1.68 -3.38
N TYR A 66 -1.83 -1.18 -2.82
CA TYR A 66 -1.74 -0.13 -1.82
C TYR A 66 -0.81 -0.53 -0.68
N PHE A 67 -0.88 -1.80 -0.26
CA PHE A 67 -0.08 -2.25 0.88
C PHE A 67 1.40 -2.38 0.55
N TYR A 68 1.73 -2.41 -0.72
CA TYR A 68 3.12 -2.51 -1.14
C TYR A 68 3.73 -1.17 -1.54
N GLU A 69 2.91 -0.15 -1.64
CA GLU A 69 3.42 1.15 -2.05
C GLU A 69 4.46 1.67 -1.08
N ASP A 70 5.48 2.24 -1.62
CA ASP A 70 6.56 2.83 -0.84
C ASP A 70 7.38 1.83 -0.01
N TYR A 71 7.19 0.56 -0.25
CA TYR A 71 7.98 -0.40 0.49
C TYR A 71 9.32 -0.56 -0.21
N THR A 72 10.41 -0.29 0.53
CA THR A 72 11.65 -0.44 -0.09
C THR A 72 12.32 -1.47 0.67
N ALA A 73 12.30 -2.58 0.34
CA ALA A 73 12.91 -3.63 1.01
C ALA A 73 14.25 -3.54 0.89
N SER A 74 14.77 -2.78 0.71
CA SER A 74 16.08 -2.62 0.70
C SER A 74 16.84 -3.44 0.26
N GLN A 75 16.90 -3.87 -0.29
CA GLN A 75 17.63 -4.65 -0.75
C GLN A 75 18.79 -4.21 -0.90
N GLY A 76 19.12 -3.42 -0.65
CA GLY A 76 20.32 -2.93 -0.68
C GLY A 76 21.00 -2.94 -1.72
N THR A 77 20.82 -3.28 -2.52
CA THR A 77 21.60 -3.41 -3.48
C THR A 77 21.42 -2.48 -4.31
N ALA A 78 20.80 -1.74 -4.23
CA ALA A 78 20.54 -0.91 -5.09
C ALA A 78 21.60 -0.29 -5.54
N ASP A 79 21.96 -0.41 -6.55
CA ASP A 79 22.95 0.20 -7.03
C ASP A 79 22.54 1.49 -7.07
N SER A 80 21.49 1.86 -7.52
CA SER A 80 21.18 3.16 -7.52
C SER A 80 19.81 3.20 -6.98
N ALA A 81 19.53 4.00 -6.03
CA ALA A 81 18.22 4.18 -5.47
C ALA A 81 17.28 4.65 -6.54
N GLU A 82 17.78 5.43 -7.45
CA GLU A 82 16.96 5.92 -8.50
C GLU A 82 16.47 4.81 -9.41
N ASP A 83 17.33 3.92 -9.79
CA ASP A 83 16.94 2.81 -10.62
C ASP A 83 15.98 1.89 -9.92
N LEU A 84 16.20 1.68 -8.65
CA LEU A 84 15.33 0.82 -7.89
C LEU A 84 13.93 1.42 -7.80
N ASN A 85 13.85 2.69 -7.53
CA ASN A 85 12.57 3.35 -7.43
C ASN A 85 11.83 3.34 -8.75
N TYR A 86 12.56 3.53 -9.81
CA TYR A 86 11.95 3.56 -11.12
C TYR A 86 11.38 2.19 -11.48
N SER A 87 12.13 1.14 -11.22
CA SER A 87 11.66 -0.20 -11.50
C SER A 87 10.42 -0.52 -10.67
N PHE A 88 10.44 -0.14 -9.41
CA PHE A 88 9.31 -0.40 -8.53
C PHE A 88 8.08 0.35 -9.02
N LEU A 89 8.25 1.59 -9.43
CA LEU A 89 7.14 2.38 -9.93
C LEU A 89 6.55 1.78 -11.20
N ILE A 90 7.40 1.32 -12.10
CA ILE A 90 6.90 0.73 -13.33
C ILE A 90 6.10 -0.53 -13.04
N LYS A 91 6.61 -1.37 -12.17
CA LYS A 91 5.90 -2.59 -11.84
C LYS A 91 4.59 -2.29 -11.15
N THR A 92 4.62 -1.37 -10.22
CA THR A 92 3.42 -1.03 -9.47
C THR A 92 2.38 -0.41 -10.39
N PHE A 93 2.84 0.48 -11.28
CA PHE A 93 1.93 1.13 -12.20
C PHE A 93 1.26 0.09 -13.10
N GLY A 94 2.01 -0.90 -13.54
CA GLY A 94 1.46 -1.92 -14.41
C GLY A 94 0.37 -2.76 -13.75
N ARG A 95 0.33 -2.78 -12.44
CA ARG A 95 -0.67 -3.55 -11.73
C ARG A 95 -1.89 -2.74 -11.36
N LEU A 96 -1.90 -1.46 -11.63
CA LEU A 96 -3.00 -0.62 -11.23
C LEU A 96 -4.17 -0.76 -12.21
N SER A 97 -5.35 -0.43 -11.73
CA SER A 97 -6.51 -0.44 -12.60
C SER A 97 -6.40 0.76 -13.53
N GLU A 98 -7.16 0.76 -14.59
CA GLU A 98 -7.13 1.87 -15.54
C GLU A 98 -7.48 3.18 -14.87
N ASN A 99 -8.43 3.13 -13.96
CA ASN A 99 -8.82 4.32 -13.25
C ASN A 99 -7.67 4.89 -12.44
N GLN A 100 -6.92 4.04 -11.77
CA GLN A 100 -5.81 4.47 -10.96
C GLN A 100 -4.68 5.00 -11.82
N LYS A 101 -4.44 4.36 -12.96
CA LYS A 101 -3.43 4.83 -13.88
C LYS A 101 -3.78 6.23 -14.40
N SER A 102 -5.05 6.43 -14.70
CA SER A 102 -5.50 7.72 -15.18
C SER A 102 -5.29 8.81 -14.14
N LYS A 103 -5.56 8.49 -12.89
CA LYS A 103 -5.38 9.46 -11.83
C LYS A 103 -3.92 9.84 -11.66
N ILE A 104 -3.05 8.87 -11.76
CA ILE A 104 -1.63 9.14 -11.63
C ILE A 104 -1.15 10.01 -12.78
N ILE A 105 -1.58 9.68 -13.98
CA ILE A 105 -1.20 10.45 -15.15
C ILE A 105 -1.69 11.89 -15.01
N GLN A 106 -2.89 12.04 -14.50
CA GLN A 106 -3.43 13.37 -14.33
C GLN A 106 -2.66 14.18 -13.31
N ILE A 107 -2.24 13.56 -12.24
CA ILE A 107 -1.43 14.23 -11.24
C ILE A 107 -0.10 14.68 -11.86
N LEU A 108 0.50 13.82 -12.65
CA LEU A 108 1.77 14.15 -13.26
C LEU A 108 1.60 15.32 -14.24
N LYS A 109 0.51 15.33 -14.97
CA LYS A 109 0.27 16.43 -15.90
C LYS A 109 0.05 17.74 -15.15
N ASN A 110 -0.64 17.65 -14.05
CA ASN A 110 -0.92 18.88 -13.31
C ASN A 110 0.30 19.44 -12.63
N THR A 111 1.26 18.62 -12.33
CA THR A 111 2.41 19.18 -11.71
C THR A 111 3.41 19.45 -12.70
N GLY A 112 3.37 19.08 -13.70
CA GLY A 112 4.36 19.17 -14.53
C GLY A 112 4.37 19.89 -15.39
N SER A 113 4.38 20.00 -15.78
CA SER A 113 4.62 20.42 -16.56
C SER A 113 4.17 20.34 -17.48
N LEU A 114 3.83 20.25 -17.59
CA LEU A 114 3.44 20.01 -18.37
C LEU A 114 2.82 20.75 -18.95
N LYS A 115 2.89 21.35 -18.97
CA LYS A 115 2.47 22.04 -19.47
C LYS A 115 2.37 22.12 -20.53
N GLU A 116 2.42 21.74 -21.03
CA GLU A 116 2.39 21.78 -22.02
C GLU A 116 1.57 21.84 -22.53
N THR A 117 1.32 21.90 -22.53
CA THR A 117 0.66 21.70 -22.99
C THR A 117 0.04 22.09 -23.29
N GLY A 118 0.15 22.28 -23.28
CA GLY A 118 -0.32 22.63 -23.51
C GLY A 118 -0.63 22.73 -23.74
#